data_d709e225db54aec35db546deab434909
#
_entry.id   d709e225db54aec35db546deab434909
#
_cell.length_a   1.000
_cell.length_b   1.000
_cell.length_c   1.000
_cell.angle_alpha   90.00
_cell.angle_beta   90.00
_cell.angle_gamma   90.00
#
_symmetry.space_group_name_H-M   'P 1'
#
loop_
_entity.id
_entity.type
_entity.pdbx_description
1 polymer ?
#
loop_
_entity_poly.entity_id
_entity_poly.type
_entity_poly.pdbx_seq_one_letter_code
_entity_poly.pdbx_strand_id
1 'polypeptide(L)'
;ISVGVSSQNLWLGPGQFSSLLMYSNPPGFNHFSIGTNRPLKTPLGSVEFNIIGGTLTAIERQGFENRNLKYYGNFLGTRYLSLLSISYNPVFFKNFYLTANRAFTLPTQEKPSSKLTDYYLIALKPLFRNVYQDNTAAIDQIISGFAKYVFPKENAEIYFEYGWNDGSSNLRDLTLDNSHSSASILGIKKIQP
;
A
#
# COMPACT_ATOMS: atom_id res chain seq x y z
N ILE A 1 -16.43 13.06 -2.29
CA ILE A 1 -15.06 12.96 -2.80
C ILE A 1 -14.25 14.11 -2.23
N SER A 2 -13.02 13.84 -1.82
CA SER A 2 -12.03 14.84 -1.41
C SER A 2 -10.82 14.80 -2.32
N VAL A 3 -10.19 15.94 -2.44
CA VAL A 3 -8.89 16.10 -3.09
C VAL A 3 -8.01 16.90 -2.12
N GLY A 4 -6.78 16.47 -1.93
CA GLY A 4 -5.86 17.12 -1.01
C GLY A 4 -4.41 16.98 -1.38
N VAL A 5 -3.58 17.82 -0.78
CA VAL A 5 -2.12 17.73 -0.80
C VAL A 5 -1.64 17.71 0.65
N SER A 6 -0.70 16.84 0.96
CA SER A 6 -0.19 16.65 2.31
C SER A 6 1.28 16.22 2.29
N SER A 7 1.96 16.44 3.41
CA SER A 7 3.29 15.91 3.68
C SER A 7 3.30 14.93 4.87
N GLN A 8 2.13 14.52 5.35
CA GLN A 8 2.00 13.61 6.49
C GLN A 8 2.35 12.18 6.13
N ASN A 9 2.69 11.39 7.14
CA ASN A 9 2.79 9.95 7.00
C ASN A 9 1.44 9.31 6.73
N LEU A 10 1.48 8.21 5.99
CA LEU A 10 0.33 7.36 5.73
C LEU A 10 0.45 6.08 6.56
N TRP A 11 -0.69 5.63 7.08
CA TRP A 11 -0.82 4.34 7.73
C TRP A 11 -1.84 3.50 6.97
N LEU A 12 -1.40 2.38 6.39
CA LEU A 12 -2.23 1.54 5.53
C LEU A 12 -2.22 0.09 6.02
N GLY A 13 -3.02 -0.16 7.02
CA GLY A 13 -3.18 -1.49 7.61
C GLY A 13 -3.99 -1.43 8.90
N PRO A 14 -4.46 -2.58 9.40
CA PRO A 14 -5.26 -2.66 10.62
C PRO A 14 -4.39 -2.67 11.87
N GLY A 15 -3.10 -2.93 11.74
CA GLY A 15 -2.17 -3.09 12.85
C GLY A 15 -1.93 -1.80 13.62
N GLN A 16 -1.66 -1.92 14.91
CA GLN A 16 -1.38 -0.78 15.78
C GLN A 16 0.10 -0.38 15.79
N PHE A 17 0.99 -1.36 15.62
CA PHE A 17 2.44 -1.16 15.76
C PHE A 17 3.17 -1.23 14.42
N SER A 18 2.59 -1.91 13.43
CA SER A 18 3.14 -2.06 12.10
C SER A 18 2.04 -2.26 11.06
N SER A 19 2.36 -2.00 9.82
CA SER A 19 1.57 -2.28 8.62
C SER A 19 2.53 -2.80 7.55
N LEU A 20 2.05 -3.68 6.68
CA LEU A 20 2.92 -4.30 5.68
C LEU A 20 3.28 -3.34 4.55
N LEU A 21 2.39 -2.40 4.22
CA LEU A 21 2.61 -1.51 3.09
C LEU A 21 3.23 -0.18 3.50
N MET A 22 2.56 0.56 4.37
CA MET A 22 3.03 1.87 4.84
C MET A 22 2.76 2.06 6.33
N TYR A 23 3.77 2.53 7.06
CA TYR A 23 3.72 2.79 8.49
C TYR A 23 4.45 4.10 8.82
N SER A 24 4.27 4.60 10.03
CA SER A 24 4.70 5.95 10.43
C SER A 24 6.17 6.09 10.87
N ASN A 25 6.99 5.04 10.72
CA ASN A 25 8.41 5.10 11.11
C ASN A 25 9.27 5.99 10.18
N PRO A 26 9.10 5.95 8.83
CA PRO A 26 9.77 6.91 7.96
C PRO A 26 9.17 8.32 8.12
N PRO A 27 9.90 9.38 7.80
CA PRO A 27 9.35 10.73 7.72
C PRO A 27 8.22 10.79 6.67
N GLY A 28 7.31 11.75 6.83
CA GLY A 28 6.27 12.02 5.85
C GLY A 28 6.84 12.47 4.50
N PHE A 29 6.04 12.40 3.46
CA PHE A 29 6.44 12.73 2.10
C PHE A 29 5.35 13.53 1.38
N ASN A 30 5.75 14.36 0.43
CA ASN A 30 4.82 15.16 -0.35
C ASN A 30 3.98 14.28 -1.27
N HIS A 31 2.66 14.34 -1.11
CA HIS A 31 1.73 13.58 -1.92
C HIS A 31 0.42 14.33 -2.12
N PHE A 32 -0.26 14.02 -3.20
CA PHE A 32 -1.67 14.37 -3.41
C PHE A 32 -2.53 13.12 -3.15
N SER A 33 -3.77 13.36 -2.79
CA SER A 33 -4.76 12.31 -2.58
C SER A 33 -6.10 12.67 -3.21
N ILE A 34 -6.78 11.64 -3.74
CA ILE A 34 -8.16 11.73 -4.23
C ILE A 34 -8.90 10.55 -3.63
N GLY A 35 -9.93 10.81 -2.85
CA GLY A 35 -10.63 9.72 -2.15
C GLY A 35 -12.04 10.09 -1.71
N THR A 36 -12.65 9.18 -0.99
CA THR A 36 -13.98 9.36 -0.41
C THR A 36 -13.88 10.04 0.95
N ASN A 37 -14.69 11.08 1.21
CA ASN A 37 -14.82 11.69 2.54
C ASN A 37 -15.70 10.88 3.50
N ARG A 38 -16.59 10.08 2.94
CA ARG A 38 -17.52 9.22 3.64
C ARG A 38 -17.72 7.96 2.83
N PRO A 39 -18.00 6.82 3.46
CA PRO A 39 -18.31 5.60 2.76
C PRO A 39 -19.45 5.80 1.74
N LEU A 40 -19.21 5.36 0.50
CA LEU A 40 -20.22 5.34 -0.55
C LEU A 40 -21.15 4.15 -0.30
N LYS A 41 -22.41 4.43 0.00
CA LYS A 41 -23.41 3.40 0.25
C LYS A 41 -23.85 2.77 -1.05
N THR A 42 -23.81 1.45 -1.11
CA THR A 42 -24.33 0.62 -2.20
C THR A 42 -25.33 -0.40 -1.65
N PRO A 43 -26.17 -1.04 -2.48
CA PRO A 43 -27.07 -2.09 -2.03
C PRO A 43 -26.36 -3.28 -1.35
N LEU A 44 -25.11 -3.54 -1.69
CA LEU A 44 -24.31 -4.65 -1.16
C LEU A 44 -23.47 -4.28 0.07
N GLY A 45 -23.31 -3.00 0.36
CA GLY A 45 -22.47 -2.52 1.45
C GLY A 45 -21.95 -1.12 1.21
N SER A 46 -20.93 -0.72 1.95
CA SER A 46 -20.27 0.57 1.76
C SER A 46 -18.86 0.40 1.25
N VAL A 47 -18.45 1.30 0.37
CA VAL A 47 -17.13 1.30 -0.28
C VAL A 47 -16.43 2.63 -0.01
N GLU A 48 -15.17 2.57 0.32
CA GLU A 48 -14.27 3.71 0.38
C GLU A 48 -13.08 3.46 -0.55
N PHE A 49 -12.55 4.52 -1.13
CA PHE A 49 -11.31 4.44 -1.89
C PHE A 49 -10.41 5.64 -1.63
N ASN A 50 -9.13 5.43 -1.79
CA ASN A 50 -8.12 6.49 -1.77
C ASN A 50 -7.05 6.22 -2.83
N ILE A 51 -6.80 7.21 -3.67
CA ILE A 51 -5.76 7.23 -4.68
C ILE A 51 -4.73 8.24 -4.24
N ILE A 52 -3.47 7.83 -4.15
CA ILE A 52 -2.38 8.66 -3.66
C ILE A 52 -1.26 8.63 -4.67
N GLY A 53 -0.76 9.81 -5.01
CA GLY A 53 0.43 9.97 -5.83
C GLY A 53 1.42 10.89 -5.14
N GLY A 54 2.69 10.48 -5.06
CA GLY A 54 3.68 11.24 -4.34
C GLY A 54 5.12 10.94 -4.75
N THR A 55 6.04 11.53 -4.01
CA THR A 55 7.46 11.36 -4.25
C THR A 55 8.15 10.99 -2.94
N LEU A 56 8.78 9.81 -2.92
CA LEU A 56 9.57 9.31 -1.81
C LEU A 56 11.02 9.71 -2.00
N THR A 57 11.63 10.28 -0.98
CA THR A 57 13.06 10.62 -0.98
C THR A 57 13.82 9.57 -0.18
N ALA A 58 14.94 9.10 -0.71
CA ALA A 58 15.82 8.20 0.03
C ALA A 58 16.34 8.90 1.29
N ILE A 59 16.32 8.19 2.41
CA ILE A 59 16.96 8.64 3.63
C ILE A 59 18.43 8.24 3.54
N GLU A 60 19.33 9.21 3.55
CA GLU A 60 20.76 8.95 3.68
C GLU A 60 21.01 8.29 5.05
N ARG A 61 21.38 7.04 5.03
CA ARG A 61 21.77 6.32 6.24
C ARG A 61 23.23 6.66 6.56
N GLN A 62 23.44 7.76 7.27
CA GLN A 62 24.73 8.03 7.91
C GLN A 62 24.93 7.00 9.04
N GLY A 63 26.02 6.26 9.02
CA GLY A 63 26.46 5.44 10.15
C GLY A 63 26.61 3.94 9.92
N PHE A 64 26.31 3.41 8.75
CA PHE A 64 26.56 1.98 8.44
C PHE A 64 27.91 1.71 7.78
N GLU A 65 28.66 2.75 7.40
CA GLU A 65 29.96 2.64 6.72
C GLU A 65 31.03 1.93 7.57
N ASN A 66 30.93 1.96 8.89
CA ASN A 66 31.92 1.42 9.82
C ASN A 66 31.72 -0.06 10.22
N ARG A 67 30.75 -0.79 9.67
CA ARG A 67 30.46 -2.15 10.14
C ARG A 67 30.75 -3.27 9.16
N ASN A 68 31.54 -3.08 8.10
CA ASN A 68 31.79 -4.10 7.07
C ASN A 68 30.56 -4.81 6.50
N LEU A 69 29.38 -4.25 6.71
CA LEU A 69 28.13 -4.72 6.14
C LEU A 69 28.00 -4.06 4.76
N LYS A 70 28.36 -4.79 3.72
CA LYS A 70 28.04 -4.40 2.33
C LYS A 70 26.52 -4.44 2.15
N TYR A 71 25.87 -3.34 2.51
CA TYR A 71 24.47 -3.14 2.16
C TYR A 71 24.42 -2.72 0.69
N TYR A 72 24.05 -3.64 -0.16
CA TYR A 72 23.72 -3.35 -1.55
C TYR A 72 22.33 -2.70 -1.60
N GLY A 73 22.21 -1.50 -1.07
CA GLY A 73 21.05 -0.65 -1.27
C GLY A 73 21.07 -0.14 -2.71
N ASN A 74 20.39 -0.83 -3.60
CA ASN A 74 20.42 -0.55 -5.03
C ASN A 74 19.85 0.80 -5.44
N PHE A 75 19.34 1.63 -4.50
CA PHE A 75 18.77 2.92 -4.90
C PHE A 75 18.85 3.98 -3.79
N LEU A 76 19.85 4.84 -3.87
CA LEU A 76 19.94 6.11 -3.14
C LEU A 76 19.25 7.24 -3.94
N GLY A 77 18.02 7.06 -4.37
CA GLY A 77 17.36 8.04 -5.22
C GLY A 77 15.94 8.34 -4.81
N THR A 78 15.39 9.37 -5.40
CA THR A 78 13.98 9.70 -5.28
C THR A 78 13.13 8.74 -6.12
N ARG A 79 11.96 8.33 -5.62
CA ARG A 79 11.02 7.45 -6.31
C ARG A 79 9.65 8.10 -6.40
N TYR A 80 8.97 7.92 -7.52
CA TYR A 80 7.53 8.15 -7.60
C TYR A 80 6.79 7.06 -6.82
N LEU A 81 5.72 7.45 -6.14
CA LEU A 81 4.77 6.54 -5.49
C LEU A 81 3.42 6.69 -6.16
N SER A 82 2.80 5.59 -6.53
CA SER A 82 1.39 5.50 -6.90
C SER A 82 0.72 4.44 -6.04
N LEU A 83 -0.38 4.80 -5.37
CA LEU A 83 -1.06 3.93 -4.44
C LEU A 83 -2.58 4.01 -4.64
N LEU A 84 -3.22 2.84 -4.60
CA LEU A 84 -4.66 2.66 -4.56
C LEU A 84 -5.02 1.86 -3.31
N SER A 85 -5.94 2.37 -2.51
CA SER A 85 -6.56 1.68 -1.38
C SER A 85 -8.06 1.61 -1.59
N ILE A 86 -8.66 0.43 -1.43
CA ILE A 86 -10.10 0.22 -1.52
C ILE A 86 -10.55 -0.55 -0.30
N SER A 87 -11.52 -0.01 0.43
CA SER A 87 -12.13 -0.63 1.60
C SER A 87 -13.60 -0.94 1.33
N TYR A 88 -14.05 -2.10 1.82
CA TYR A 88 -15.42 -2.57 1.66
C TYR A 88 -15.96 -3.08 3.00
N ASN A 89 -17.16 -2.64 3.34
CA ASN A 89 -17.92 -3.12 4.50
C ASN A 89 -19.26 -3.71 4.00
N PRO A 90 -19.43 -5.05 4.03
CA PRO A 90 -20.64 -5.72 3.54
C PRO A 90 -21.88 -5.37 4.38
N VAL A 91 -23.03 -5.20 3.75
CA VAL A 91 -24.31 -4.93 4.45
C VAL A 91 -24.76 -6.12 5.29
N PHE A 92 -24.48 -7.34 4.82
CA PHE A 92 -24.90 -8.60 5.46
C PHE A 92 -23.97 -9.05 6.59
N PHE A 93 -22.77 -8.43 6.71
CA PHE A 93 -21.80 -8.78 7.75
C PHE A 93 -21.33 -7.50 8.46
N LYS A 94 -22.16 -7.03 9.37
CA LYS A 94 -21.87 -5.80 10.13
C LYS A 94 -20.54 -5.91 10.89
N ASN A 95 -19.86 -4.77 11.02
CA ASN A 95 -18.57 -4.65 11.72
C ASN A 95 -17.38 -5.42 11.09
N PHE A 96 -17.58 -5.96 9.91
CA PHE A 96 -16.55 -6.62 9.14
C PHE A 96 -16.04 -5.70 8.02
N TYR A 97 -14.74 -5.54 7.92
CA TYR A 97 -14.08 -4.65 6.96
C TYR A 97 -13.04 -5.42 6.18
N LEU A 98 -13.07 -5.26 4.88
CA LEU A 98 -12.06 -5.75 3.95
C LEU A 98 -11.39 -4.57 3.30
N THR A 99 -10.06 -4.60 3.19
CA THR A 99 -9.32 -3.57 2.46
C THR A 99 -8.27 -4.23 1.58
N ALA A 100 -8.12 -3.69 0.38
CA ALA A 100 -7.05 -4.05 -0.55
C ALA A 100 -6.25 -2.79 -0.88
N ASN A 101 -4.94 -2.90 -0.81
CA ASN A 101 -3.98 -1.86 -1.12
C ASN A 101 -3.05 -2.32 -2.23
N ARG A 102 -2.74 -1.43 -3.16
CA ARG A 102 -1.80 -1.67 -4.23
C ARG A 102 -0.90 -0.46 -4.39
N ALA A 103 0.40 -0.64 -4.26
CA ALA A 103 1.37 0.42 -4.40
C ALA A 103 2.41 0.07 -5.48
N PHE A 104 2.84 1.08 -6.20
CA PHE A 104 3.97 1.02 -7.11
C PHE A 104 4.99 2.08 -6.74
N THR A 105 6.26 1.70 -6.79
CA THR A 105 7.36 2.65 -6.74
C THR A 105 8.19 2.57 -8.01
N LEU A 106 8.62 3.74 -8.49
CA LEU A 106 9.37 3.90 -9.72
C LEU A 106 10.49 4.93 -9.50
N PRO A 107 11.75 4.62 -9.80
CA PRO A 107 12.83 5.59 -9.73
C PRO A 107 12.56 6.82 -10.59
N THR A 108 12.81 8.02 -10.07
CA THR A 108 12.58 9.26 -10.82
C THR A 108 13.53 9.44 -12.01
N GLN A 109 14.65 8.74 -12.01
CA GLN A 109 15.64 8.74 -13.10
C GLN A 109 15.16 7.94 -14.31
N GLU A 110 14.31 6.96 -14.08
CA GLU A 110 13.72 6.13 -15.13
C GLU A 110 12.34 6.69 -15.49
N LYS A 111 12.26 7.44 -16.58
CA LYS A 111 11.01 8.01 -17.08
C LYS A 111 10.43 7.08 -18.15
N PRO A 112 9.48 6.17 -17.83
CA PRO A 112 8.93 5.26 -18.82
C PRO A 112 8.04 5.97 -19.85
N SER A 113 7.56 7.15 -19.55
CA SER A 113 6.73 7.94 -20.48
C SER A 113 6.75 9.43 -20.12
N SER A 114 6.21 10.25 -21.04
CA SER A 114 6.03 11.69 -20.78
C SER A 114 4.75 12.02 -20.00
N LYS A 115 3.90 11.02 -19.71
CA LYS A 115 2.60 11.23 -19.07
C LYS A 115 2.69 11.07 -17.56
N LEU A 116 2.31 12.07 -16.79
CA LEU A 116 2.23 12.01 -15.32
C LEU A 116 1.37 10.86 -14.82
N THR A 117 0.37 10.43 -15.58
CA THR A 117 -0.49 9.27 -15.25
C THR A 117 0.27 7.96 -15.16
N ASP A 118 1.37 7.82 -15.90
CA ASP A 118 2.18 6.60 -15.89
C ASP A 118 3.10 6.52 -14.67
N TYR A 119 3.20 7.59 -13.90
CA TYR A 119 3.96 7.64 -12.65
C TYR A 119 3.05 7.60 -11.42
N TYR A 120 2.12 8.55 -11.33
CA TYR A 120 1.33 8.76 -10.14
C TYR A 120 0.02 7.98 -10.09
N LEU A 121 -0.46 7.48 -11.23
CA LEU A 121 -1.73 6.77 -11.32
C LEU A 121 -1.57 5.34 -11.87
N ILE A 122 -0.36 4.81 -11.87
CA ILE A 122 -0.08 3.46 -12.36
C ILE A 122 -0.84 2.40 -11.55
N ALA A 123 -1.10 2.63 -10.27
CA ALA A 123 -1.87 1.74 -9.41
C ALA A 123 -3.33 1.54 -9.87
N LEU A 124 -3.87 2.44 -10.72
CA LEU A 124 -5.20 2.32 -11.32
C LEU A 124 -5.23 1.42 -12.55
N LYS A 125 -4.07 1.06 -13.13
CA LYS A 125 -4.03 0.14 -14.26
C LYS A 125 -4.57 -1.23 -13.83
N PRO A 126 -5.32 -1.94 -14.71
CA PRO A 126 -5.88 -3.24 -14.38
C PRO A 126 -4.82 -4.22 -13.86
N LEU A 127 -5.19 -5.05 -12.87
CA LEU A 127 -4.29 -6.04 -12.25
C LEU A 127 -3.66 -7.02 -13.24
N PHE A 128 -4.33 -7.26 -14.38
CA PHE A 128 -3.96 -8.29 -15.36
C PHE A 128 -3.32 -7.72 -16.63
N ARG A 129 -3.07 -6.42 -16.69
CA ARG A 129 -2.35 -5.84 -17.80
C ARG A 129 -0.88 -5.81 -17.46
N ASN A 130 -0.05 -6.46 -18.29
CA ASN A 130 1.40 -6.41 -18.15
C ASN A 130 1.88 -4.95 -18.09
N VAL A 131 2.05 -4.45 -16.88
CA VAL A 131 2.64 -3.13 -16.63
C VAL A 131 4.12 -3.15 -17.01
N TYR A 132 4.68 -4.35 -17.12
CA TYR A 132 6.10 -4.66 -17.34
C TYR A 132 6.50 -4.84 -18.81
N GLN A 133 5.58 -4.64 -19.78
CA GLN A 133 5.90 -4.88 -21.19
C GLN A 133 6.90 -3.88 -21.83
N ASP A 134 7.18 -2.78 -21.15
CA ASP A 134 8.16 -1.80 -21.62
C ASP A 134 9.38 -1.80 -20.70
N ASN A 135 10.29 -2.75 -20.85
CA ASN A 135 11.72 -2.76 -20.38
C ASN A 135 12.09 -1.92 -19.12
N THR A 136 11.17 -1.61 -18.24
CA THR A 136 11.44 -0.87 -17.01
C THR A 136 11.65 -1.85 -15.87
N ALA A 137 12.85 -2.41 -15.80
CA ALA A 137 13.30 -3.36 -14.77
C ALA A 137 13.28 -2.81 -13.32
N ALA A 138 12.82 -1.58 -13.12
CA ALA A 138 12.89 -0.90 -11.83
C ALA A 138 11.52 -0.54 -11.23
N ILE A 139 10.41 -0.99 -11.82
CA ILE A 139 9.08 -0.82 -11.22
C ILE A 139 8.91 -1.89 -10.13
N ASP A 140 8.74 -1.45 -8.90
CA ASP A 140 8.48 -2.31 -7.76
C ASP A 140 6.99 -2.21 -7.38
N GLN A 141 6.32 -3.35 -7.17
CA GLN A 141 4.91 -3.42 -6.81
C GLN A 141 4.74 -4.16 -5.49
N ILE A 142 4.02 -3.54 -4.57
CA ILE A 142 3.60 -4.16 -3.32
C ILE A 142 2.07 -4.18 -3.27
N ILE A 143 1.52 -5.33 -2.92
CA ILE A 143 0.09 -5.50 -2.70
C ILE A 143 -0.12 -5.98 -1.27
N SER A 144 -1.10 -5.42 -0.57
CA SER A 144 -1.58 -5.96 0.70
C SER A 144 -3.09 -5.99 0.75
N GLY A 145 -3.61 -6.91 1.55
CA GLY A 145 -5.02 -6.97 1.86
C GLY A 145 -5.21 -7.29 3.33
N PHE A 146 -6.25 -6.73 3.94
CA PHE A 146 -6.58 -7.08 5.30
C PHE A 146 -8.07 -7.26 5.52
N ALA A 147 -8.38 -8.10 6.49
CA ALA A 147 -9.71 -8.27 7.05
C ALA A 147 -9.68 -7.86 8.52
N LYS A 148 -10.71 -7.12 8.96
CA LYS A 148 -10.88 -6.71 10.34
C LYS A 148 -12.32 -6.93 10.78
N TYR A 149 -12.50 -7.51 11.97
CA TYR A 149 -13.79 -7.61 12.62
C TYR A 149 -13.77 -6.86 13.96
N VAL A 150 -14.73 -5.99 14.16
CA VAL A 150 -14.88 -5.18 15.37
C VAL A 150 -16.00 -5.74 16.24
N PHE A 151 -15.73 -5.90 17.53
CA PHE A 151 -16.66 -6.31 18.60
C PHE A 151 -17.01 -5.08 19.43
N PRO A 152 -18.06 -4.28 19.05
CA PRO A 152 -18.32 -2.99 19.71
C PRO A 152 -18.68 -3.11 21.17
N LYS A 153 -19.37 -4.19 21.58
CA LYS A 153 -19.79 -4.42 22.97
C LYS A 153 -18.60 -4.77 23.87
N GLU A 154 -17.64 -5.48 23.34
CA GLU A 154 -16.45 -5.96 24.03
C GLU A 154 -15.27 -4.98 23.95
N ASN A 155 -15.44 -3.87 23.24
CA ASN A 155 -14.38 -2.91 22.92
C ASN A 155 -13.12 -3.61 22.36
N ALA A 156 -13.33 -4.57 21.47
CA ALA A 156 -12.27 -5.40 20.91
C ALA A 156 -12.33 -5.45 19.39
N GLU A 157 -11.20 -5.74 18.79
CA GLU A 157 -11.09 -6.04 17.36
C GLU A 157 -10.08 -7.16 17.12
N ILE A 158 -10.33 -7.94 16.08
CA ILE A 158 -9.40 -8.90 15.52
C ILE A 158 -9.13 -8.53 14.08
N TYR A 159 -7.88 -8.68 13.64
CA TYR A 159 -7.51 -8.40 12.28
C TYR A 159 -6.43 -9.35 11.77
N PHE A 160 -6.43 -9.51 10.46
CA PHE A 160 -5.40 -10.23 9.71
C PHE A 160 -5.02 -9.40 8.49
N GLU A 161 -3.73 -9.18 8.28
CA GLU A 161 -3.16 -8.54 7.09
C GLU A 161 -2.22 -9.53 6.41
N TYR A 162 -2.29 -9.58 5.09
CA TYR A 162 -1.40 -10.33 4.24
C TYR A 162 -0.91 -9.44 3.11
N GLY A 163 0.37 -9.50 2.83
CA GLY A 163 0.98 -8.71 1.77
C GLY A 163 2.10 -9.45 1.08
N TRP A 164 2.35 -9.07 -0.15
CA TRP A 164 3.46 -9.59 -0.94
C TRP A 164 4.09 -8.49 -1.77
N ASN A 165 5.40 -8.62 -1.93
CA ASN A 165 6.25 -7.82 -2.77
C ASN A 165 6.61 -8.65 -3.99
N ASP A 166 6.58 -8.07 -5.13
CA ASP A 166 6.80 -8.57 -6.48
C ASP A 166 5.55 -8.58 -7.34
N GLY A 167 5.73 -8.02 -8.52
CA GLY A 167 4.67 -7.89 -9.48
C GLY A 167 4.37 -9.21 -10.15
N SER A 168 3.36 -9.92 -9.65
CA SER A 168 2.76 -11.00 -10.43
C SER A 168 2.15 -10.43 -11.69
N SER A 169 2.62 -10.85 -12.85
CA SER A 169 2.10 -10.41 -14.14
C SER A 169 0.73 -11.01 -14.44
N ASN A 170 0.32 -12.06 -13.72
CA ASN A 170 -0.96 -12.75 -13.89
C ASN A 170 -1.39 -13.49 -12.61
N LEU A 171 -2.66 -13.97 -12.58
CA LEU A 171 -3.20 -14.74 -11.45
C LEU A 171 -2.44 -16.04 -11.15
N ARG A 172 -1.81 -16.64 -12.15
CA ARG A 172 -1.03 -17.86 -11.99
C ARG A 172 0.22 -17.60 -11.16
N ASP A 173 0.94 -16.51 -11.45
CA ASP A 173 2.14 -16.13 -10.71
C ASP A 173 1.77 -15.79 -9.25
N LEU A 174 0.59 -15.15 -9.05
CA LEU A 174 0.04 -14.88 -7.73
C LEU A 174 -0.19 -16.15 -6.89
N THR A 175 -0.52 -17.27 -7.53
CA THR A 175 -0.85 -18.53 -6.84
C THR A 175 0.32 -19.50 -6.72
N LEU A 176 1.29 -19.46 -7.64
CA LEU A 176 2.36 -20.45 -7.73
C LEU A 176 3.70 -20.02 -7.10
N ASP A 177 3.99 -18.72 -7.05
CA ASP A 177 5.32 -18.22 -6.67
C ASP A 177 5.31 -17.30 -5.43
N ASN A 178 4.34 -17.47 -4.59
CA ASN A 178 4.04 -16.56 -3.48
C ASN A 178 4.95 -16.74 -2.24
N SER A 179 5.93 -17.65 -2.27
CA SER A 179 6.66 -18.06 -1.06
C SER A 179 7.85 -17.18 -0.70
N HIS A 180 8.37 -16.36 -1.63
CA HIS A 180 9.66 -15.69 -1.43
C HIS A 180 9.57 -14.26 -0.89
N SER A 181 8.43 -13.60 -1.02
CA SER A 181 8.29 -12.17 -0.67
C SER A 181 6.97 -11.81 -0.01
N SER A 182 6.40 -12.74 0.74
CA SER A 182 5.14 -12.53 1.45
C SER A 182 5.34 -12.33 2.96
N ALA A 183 4.41 -11.60 3.58
CA ALA A 183 4.36 -11.39 5.01
C ALA A 183 2.91 -11.35 5.49
N SER A 184 2.70 -11.68 6.77
CA SER A 184 1.39 -11.60 7.40
C SER A 184 1.46 -10.99 8.80
N ILE A 185 0.40 -10.31 9.19
CA ILE A 185 0.18 -9.78 10.53
C ILE A 185 -1.16 -10.29 11.02
N LEU A 186 -1.18 -10.93 12.18
CA LEU A 186 -2.39 -11.26 12.92
C LEU A 186 -2.38 -10.50 14.23
N GLY A 187 -3.49 -9.86 14.59
CA GLY A 187 -3.57 -9.13 15.83
C GLY A 187 -4.96 -9.10 16.46
N ILE A 188 -4.95 -8.93 17.75
CA ILE A 188 -6.13 -8.72 18.58
C ILE A 188 -5.88 -7.47 19.40
N LYS A 189 -6.85 -6.57 19.44
CA LYS A 189 -6.81 -5.36 20.25
C LYS A 189 -8.05 -5.33 21.15
N LYS A 190 -7.85 -5.04 22.40
CA LYS A 190 -8.91 -4.81 23.37
C LYS A 190 -8.63 -3.54 24.16
N ILE A 191 -9.61 -2.66 24.26
CA ILE A 191 -9.55 -1.47 25.10
C ILE A 191 -10.31 -1.81 26.38
N GLN A 192 -9.61 -1.72 27.50
CA GLN A 192 -10.26 -1.80 28.81
C GLN A 192 -10.89 -0.44 29.12
N PRO A 193 -12.13 -0.41 29.65
CA PRO A 193 -12.77 0.81 30.08
C PRO A 193 -12.06 1.45 31.27
#